data_be38c5ba6904300d4e9a7c5556b9ee86
#
_entry.id   be38c5ba6904300d4e9a7c5556b9ee86
#
_cell.length_a   1.000
_cell.length_b   1.000
_cell.length_c   1.000
_cell.angle_alpha   90.00
_cell.angle_beta   90.00
_cell.angle_gamma   90.00
#
_symmetry.space_group_name_H-M   'P 1'
#
loop_
_entity.id
_entity.type
_entity.pdbx_description
1 polymer ?
#
loop_
_entity_poly.entity_id
_entity_poly.type
_entity_poly.pdbx_seq_one_letter_code
_entity_poly.pdbx_strand_id
1 'polypeptide(L)'
;MALLKDGISEVIDGKRVITKKPELLAPAGNLEKLKIAVHYGADAVFIGGKEFGLRSNADNFSIEEMAEGVAFANKYGARIYVTTNIFAHNENMDGLEEYLQGIEGAGVAGIIVADPLIIETCKRVAPKLEVHLSTQQSLSNWKAVQFWKEEGLERVVLARETSAL
;
A
#
# COMPACT_ATOMS: atom_id res chain seq x y z
N MET A 1 -13.31 15.05 -18.31
CA MET A 1 -12.44 14.21 -19.18
C MET A 1 -10.96 14.60 -19.10
N ALA A 2 -10.46 15.02 -17.93
CA ALA A 2 -9.06 15.48 -17.74
C ALA A 2 -8.29 14.68 -16.66
N LEU A 3 -8.78 13.52 -16.24
CA LEU A 3 -8.20 12.70 -15.15
C LEU A 3 -7.28 11.56 -15.62
N LEU A 4 -6.90 11.53 -16.91
CA LEU A 4 -6.08 10.45 -17.48
C LEU A 4 -4.75 10.95 -18.08
N LYS A 5 -4.24 12.11 -17.69
CA LYS A 5 -2.96 12.61 -18.23
C LYS A 5 -1.73 11.82 -17.75
N ASP A 6 -1.86 11.01 -16.71
CA ASP A 6 -0.82 10.06 -16.27
C ASP A 6 -1.33 8.60 -16.33
N GLY A 7 -2.23 8.35 -17.26
CA GLY A 7 -2.96 7.08 -17.38
C GLY A 7 -2.10 5.93 -17.89
N ILE A 8 -2.48 4.73 -17.46
CA ILE A 8 -1.94 3.44 -17.92
C ILE A 8 -2.15 3.23 -19.43
N SER A 9 -3.04 4.01 -20.08
CA SER A 9 -3.36 3.86 -21.48
C SER A 9 -3.60 5.20 -22.19
N GLU A 10 -3.19 5.28 -23.44
CA GLU A 10 -3.43 6.41 -24.35
C GLU A 10 -4.22 5.94 -25.57
N VAL A 11 -4.90 6.87 -26.24
CA VAL A 11 -5.53 6.58 -27.54
C VAL A 11 -4.58 7.02 -28.63
N ILE A 12 -4.01 6.04 -29.34
CA ILE A 12 -3.12 6.26 -30.49
C ILE A 12 -3.85 5.69 -31.73
N ASP A 13 -4.04 6.51 -32.75
CA ASP A 13 -4.75 6.16 -34.00
C ASP A 13 -6.14 5.54 -33.75
N GLY A 14 -6.89 6.08 -32.79
CA GLY A 14 -8.23 5.59 -32.43
C GLY A 14 -8.26 4.27 -31.65
N LYS A 15 -7.12 3.69 -31.34
CA LYS A 15 -7.00 2.48 -30.51
C LYS A 15 -6.45 2.83 -29.12
N ARG A 16 -7.03 2.22 -28.08
CA ARG A 16 -6.50 2.32 -26.75
C ARG A 16 -5.25 1.44 -26.61
N VAL A 17 -4.12 2.06 -26.32
CA VAL A 17 -2.81 1.40 -26.13
C VAL A 17 -2.40 1.53 -24.68
N ILE A 18 -1.99 0.43 -24.05
CA ILE A 18 -1.44 0.45 -22.69
C ILE A 18 0.00 0.99 -22.79
N THR A 19 0.22 2.17 -22.23
CA THR A 19 1.51 2.85 -22.22
C THR A 19 2.34 2.58 -20.97
N LYS A 20 1.69 2.09 -19.89
CA LYS A 20 2.37 1.71 -18.64
C LYS A 20 1.82 0.37 -18.16
N LYS A 21 2.71 -0.61 -17.93
CA LYS A 21 2.36 -1.90 -17.32
C LYS A 21 1.76 -1.67 -15.93
N PRO A 22 0.60 -2.26 -15.60
CA PRO A 22 0.08 -2.25 -14.23
C PRO A 22 1.04 -2.96 -13.29
N GLU A 23 1.16 -2.46 -12.06
CA GLU A 23 1.90 -3.13 -11.00
C GLU A 23 1.15 -4.39 -10.55
N LEU A 24 1.82 -5.55 -10.61
CA LEU A 24 1.28 -6.79 -10.07
C LEU A 24 1.56 -6.84 -8.56
N LEU A 25 0.51 -6.63 -7.77
CA LEU A 25 0.55 -6.64 -6.31
C LEU A 25 0.09 -8.01 -5.78
N ALA A 26 0.97 -8.72 -5.07
CA ALA A 26 0.69 -10.03 -4.48
C ALA A 26 0.66 -9.97 -2.94
N PRO A 27 -0.14 -10.84 -2.27
CA PRO A 27 -0.11 -10.98 -0.81
C PRO A 27 1.00 -11.92 -0.36
N ALA A 28 1.54 -11.68 0.84
CA ALA A 28 2.38 -12.67 1.53
C ALA A 28 2.12 -12.66 3.04
N GLY A 29 1.84 -13.83 3.61
CA GLY A 29 1.62 -14.00 5.04
C GLY A 29 2.89 -14.28 5.85
N ASN A 30 4.01 -14.60 5.19
CA ASN A 30 5.32 -14.82 5.82
C ASN A 30 6.44 -14.60 4.80
N LEU A 31 7.68 -14.61 5.28
CA LEU A 31 8.86 -14.31 4.48
C LEU A 31 9.09 -15.30 3.32
N GLU A 32 8.79 -16.59 3.51
CA GLU A 32 8.88 -17.59 2.46
C GLU A 32 7.92 -17.28 1.31
N LYS A 33 6.65 -17.02 1.63
CA LYS A 33 5.62 -16.63 0.63
C LYS A 33 5.97 -15.34 -0.08
N LEU A 34 6.57 -14.36 0.63
CA LEU A 34 7.08 -13.14 0.03
C LEU A 34 8.14 -13.44 -1.03
N LYS A 35 9.14 -14.27 -0.69
CA LYS A 35 10.21 -14.67 -1.63
C LYS A 35 9.63 -15.39 -2.84
N ILE A 36 8.65 -16.28 -2.63
CA ILE A 36 7.95 -16.98 -3.71
C ILE A 36 7.21 -15.99 -4.62
N ALA A 37 6.42 -15.07 -4.05
CA ALA A 37 5.67 -14.08 -4.82
C ALA A 37 6.58 -13.24 -5.73
N VAL A 38 7.71 -12.78 -5.19
CA VAL A 38 8.72 -12.02 -5.95
C VAL A 38 9.34 -12.87 -7.06
N HIS A 39 9.70 -14.13 -6.79
CA HIS A 39 10.24 -15.05 -7.81
C HIS A 39 9.25 -15.33 -8.94
N TYR A 40 7.95 -15.37 -8.65
CA TYR A 40 6.91 -15.54 -9.66
C TYR A 40 6.48 -14.24 -10.35
N GLY A 41 7.23 -13.15 -10.14
CA GLY A 41 7.12 -11.91 -10.91
C GLY A 41 6.17 -10.87 -10.33
N ALA A 42 5.89 -10.90 -9.02
CA ALA A 42 5.21 -9.79 -8.37
C ALA A 42 6.08 -8.52 -8.46
N ASP A 43 5.49 -7.42 -8.93
CA ASP A 43 6.13 -6.10 -8.96
C ASP A 43 6.11 -5.45 -7.56
N ALA A 44 5.14 -5.86 -6.72
CA ALA A 44 5.07 -5.48 -5.32
C ALA A 44 4.40 -6.58 -4.47
N VAL A 45 4.72 -6.60 -3.17
CA VAL A 45 4.11 -7.54 -2.22
C VAL A 45 3.56 -6.76 -1.03
N PHE A 46 2.31 -7.05 -0.63
CA PHE A 46 1.78 -6.50 0.60
C PHE A 46 1.78 -7.54 1.71
N ILE A 47 2.19 -7.11 2.90
CA ILE A 47 2.39 -7.93 4.09
C ILE A 47 1.68 -7.32 5.29
N GLY A 48 1.40 -8.13 6.32
CA GLY A 48 0.90 -7.67 7.61
C GLY A 48 2.03 -7.56 8.63
N GLY A 49 2.04 -6.48 9.39
CA GLY A 49 2.89 -6.36 10.57
C GLY A 49 2.24 -7.00 11.79
N LYS A 50 3.04 -7.26 12.84
CA LYS A 50 2.55 -7.81 14.11
C LYS A 50 1.62 -6.85 14.85
N GLU A 51 1.73 -5.55 14.55
CA GLU A 51 0.97 -4.46 15.17
C GLU A 51 0.16 -3.72 14.11
N PHE A 52 -0.89 -3.03 14.55
CA PHE A 52 -1.75 -2.14 13.74
C PHE A 52 -2.36 -2.75 12.46
N GLY A 53 -2.40 -4.07 12.34
CA GLY A 53 -3.06 -4.79 11.25
C GLY A 53 -4.31 -5.55 11.73
N LEU A 54 -5.35 -5.66 10.89
CA LEU A 54 -6.58 -6.41 11.20
C LEU A 54 -6.36 -7.91 11.44
N ARG A 55 -5.23 -8.45 11.04
CA ARG A 55 -4.90 -9.88 11.14
C ARG A 55 -3.71 -10.13 12.07
N SER A 56 -3.67 -9.46 13.22
CA SER A 56 -2.57 -9.56 14.19
C SER A 56 -2.30 -10.99 14.72
N ASN A 57 -3.23 -11.92 14.54
CA ASN A 57 -3.12 -13.32 14.98
C ASN A 57 -2.55 -14.27 13.90
N ALA A 58 -2.16 -13.80 12.72
CA ALA A 58 -1.50 -14.58 11.68
C ALA A 58 0.03 -14.56 11.84
N ASP A 59 0.74 -15.35 11.03
CA ASP A 59 2.20 -15.26 10.88
C ASP A 59 2.57 -13.90 10.26
N ASN A 60 2.59 -12.85 11.09
CA ASN A 60 2.85 -11.49 10.66
C ASN A 60 4.33 -11.14 10.83
N PHE A 61 4.79 -10.16 10.04
CA PHE A 61 6.20 -9.77 9.98
C PHE A 61 6.61 -8.89 11.16
N SER A 62 7.76 -9.18 11.76
CA SER A 62 8.49 -8.23 12.59
C SER A 62 9.20 -7.19 11.72
N ILE A 63 9.68 -6.09 12.33
CA ILE A 63 10.45 -5.06 11.61
C ILE A 63 11.71 -5.66 10.96
N GLU A 64 12.39 -6.59 11.64
CA GLU A 64 13.58 -7.29 11.12
C GLU A 64 13.23 -8.16 9.91
N GLU A 65 12.12 -8.90 9.97
CA GLU A 65 11.62 -9.71 8.85
C GLU A 65 11.17 -8.84 7.67
N MET A 66 10.61 -7.65 7.95
CA MET A 66 10.30 -6.65 6.91
C MET A 66 11.58 -6.19 6.22
N ALA A 67 12.64 -5.85 6.97
CA ALA A 67 13.91 -5.42 6.42
C ALA A 67 14.58 -6.53 5.58
N GLU A 68 14.52 -7.80 6.02
CA GLU A 68 15.00 -8.94 5.21
C GLU A 68 14.18 -9.09 3.92
N GLY A 69 12.86 -8.98 4.01
CA GLY A 69 11.96 -9.02 2.85
C GLY A 69 12.24 -7.91 1.85
N VAL A 70 12.45 -6.69 2.32
CA VAL A 70 12.81 -5.53 1.49
C VAL A 70 14.16 -5.74 0.82
N ALA A 71 15.17 -6.19 1.56
CA ALA A 71 16.50 -6.47 1.00
C ALA A 71 16.45 -7.56 -0.08
N PHE A 72 15.57 -8.56 0.09
CA PHE A 72 15.35 -9.59 -0.92
C PHE A 72 14.61 -9.01 -2.14
N ALA A 73 13.47 -8.32 -1.93
CA ALA A 73 12.63 -7.79 -3.01
C ALA A 73 13.40 -6.80 -3.91
N ASN A 74 14.24 -5.95 -3.32
CA ASN A 74 15.05 -4.97 -4.03
C ASN A 74 16.00 -5.60 -5.07
N LYS A 75 16.48 -6.85 -4.85
CA LYS A 75 17.32 -7.58 -5.83
C LYS A 75 16.56 -7.89 -7.12
N TYR A 76 15.25 -7.92 -7.07
CA TYR A 76 14.35 -8.20 -8.20
C TYR A 76 13.58 -6.97 -8.67
N GLY A 77 13.85 -5.79 -8.10
CA GLY A 77 13.12 -4.56 -8.40
C GLY A 77 11.67 -4.52 -7.89
N ALA A 78 11.32 -5.42 -6.97
CA ALA A 78 9.99 -5.47 -6.35
C ALA A 78 9.93 -4.59 -5.09
N ARG A 79 8.72 -4.10 -4.76
CA ARG A 79 8.46 -3.23 -3.61
C ARG A 79 7.67 -3.95 -2.54
N ILE A 80 7.80 -3.50 -1.29
CA ILE A 80 7.03 -4.02 -0.16
C ILE A 80 6.10 -2.93 0.38
N TYR A 81 4.83 -3.29 0.62
CA TYR A 81 3.85 -2.46 1.31
C TYR A 81 3.39 -3.14 2.59
N VAL A 82 3.20 -2.39 3.66
CA VAL A 82 2.73 -2.93 4.94
C VAL A 82 1.28 -2.50 5.18
N THR A 83 0.42 -3.45 5.55
CA THR A 83 -0.95 -3.13 5.95
C THR A 83 -0.99 -2.64 7.39
N THR A 84 -1.42 -1.39 7.59
CA THR A 84 -1.70 -0.73 8.87
C THR A 84 -3.16 -0.29 8.89
N ASN A 85 -4.04 -1.25 8.68
CA ASN A 85 -5.42 -0.98 8.27
C ASN A 85 -6.45 -1.24 9.37
N ILE A 86 -6.04 -1.15 10.64
CA ILE A 86 -6.99 -1.07 11.75
C ILE A 86 -7.70 0.29 11.71
N PHE A 87 -8.89 0.34 12.32
CA PHE A 87 -9.47 1.60 12.78
C PHE A 87 -8.96 1.85 14.19
N ALA A 88 -8.17 2.91 14.36
CA ALA A 88 -7.52 3.20 15.63
C ALA A 88 -8.54 3.67 16.67
N HIS A 89 -8.57 3.01 17.81
CA HIS A 89 -9.19 3.54 19.02
C HIS A 89 -8.13 4.29 19.83
N ASN A 90 -8.55 5.26 20.66
CA ASN A 90 -7.63 6.07 21.47
C ASN A 90 -6.64 5.22 22.30
N GLU A 91 -7.08 4.01 22.71
CA GLU A 91 -6.28 3.04 23.46
C GLU A 91 -5.18 2.34 22.61
N ASN A 92 -5.28 2.42 21.29
CA ASN A 92 -4.35 1.75 20.36
C ASN A 92 -3.28 2.70 19.80
N MET A 93 -3.16 3.91 20.36
CA MET A 93 -2.25 4.94 19.84
C MET A 93 -0.82 4.79 20.33
N ASP A 94 -0.65 4.11 21.46
CA ASP A 94 0.67 3.91 22.06
C ASP A 94 1.54 3.06 21.13
N GLY A 95 2.74 3.55 20.81
CA GLY A 95 3.69 2.87 19.93
C GLY A 95 3.46 3.06 18.42
N LEU A 96 2.40 3.77 17.97
CA LEU A 96 2.13 3.96 16.55
C LEU A 96 3.26 4.73 15.83
N GLU A 97 3.78 5.79 16.47
CA GLU A 97 4.84 6.61 15.87
C GLU A 97 6.12 5.79 15.69
N GLU A 98 6.55 5.10 16.73
CA GLU A 98 7.74 4.24 16.72
C GLU A 98 7.59 3.11 15.69
N TYR A 99 6.40 2.54 15.58
CA TYR A 99 6.10 1.48 14.60
C TYR A 99 6.21 2.01 13.16
N LEU A 100 5.63 3.18 12.86
CA LEU A 100 5.71 3.79 11.53
C LEU A 100 7.15 4.17 11.16
N GLN A 101 7.91 4.72 12.11
CA GLN A 101 9.34 5.00 11.93
C GLN A 101 10.15 3.72 11.71
N GLY A 102 9.82 2.63 12.42
CA GLY A 102 10.42 1.32 12.25
C GLY A 102 10.18 0.76 10.85
N ILE A 103 8.94 0.86 10.32
CA ILE A 103 8.59 0.46 8.95
C ILE A 103 9.39 1.27 7.92
N GLU A 104 9.47 2.60 8.10
CA GLU A 104 10.26 3.45 7.21
C GLU A 104 11.74 3.07 7.28
N GLY A 105 12.28 2.84 8.48
CA GLY A 105 13.66 2.43 8.71
C GLY A 105 14.00 1.06 8.09
N ALA A 106 13.04 0.14 8.03
CA ALA A 106 13.17 -1.15 7.34
C ALA A 106 13.23 -1.03 5.81
N GLY A 107 12.96 0.17 5.25
CA GLY A 107 13.01 0.43 3.81
C GLY A 107 11.74 0.01 3.06
N VAL A 108 10.63 -0.18 3.77
CA VAL A 108 9.32 -0.44 3.17
C VAL A 108 8.92 0.74 2.28
N ALA A 109 8.31 0.47 1.13
CA ALA A 109 7.96 1.51 0.15
C ALA A 109 6.72 2.33 0.58
N GLY A 110 5.79 1.74 1.32
CA GLY A 110 4.60 2.44 1.77
C GLY A 110 3.68 1.59 2.64
N ILE A 111 2.61 2.21 3.12
CA ILE A 111 1.59 1.57 3.94
C ILE A 111 0.24 1.53 3.24
N ILE A 112 -0.56 0.51 3.54
CA ILE A 112 -1.97 0.41 3.13
C ILE A 112 -2.81 0.65 4.39
N VAL A 113 -3.53 1.75 4.43
CA VAL A 113 -4.15 2.31 5.63
C VAL A 113 -5.61 2.69 5.39
N ALA A 114 -6.44 2.63 6.43
CA ALA A 114 -7.84 3.05 6.36
C ALA A 114 -8.16 4.23 7.28
N ASP A 115 -7.43 4.39 8.37
CA ASP A 115 -7.73 5.35 9.42
C ASP A 115 -7.06 6.71 9.16
N PRO A 116 -7.82 7.84 9.18
CA PRO A 116 -7.27 9.18 8.97
C PRO A 116 -6.16 9.57 9.95
N LEU A 117 -6.26 9.12 11.21
CA LEU A 117 -5.27 9.40 12.23
C LEU A 117 -3.94 8.73 11.92
N ILE A 118 -3.96 7.47 11.45
CA ILE A 118 -2.74 6.76 11.03
C ILE A 118 -2.14 7.44 9.80
N ILE A 119 -2.98 7.92 8.86
CA ILE A 119 -2.54 8.69 7.69
C ILE A 119 -1.80 9.97 8.12
N GLU A 120 -2.41 10.76 9.00
CA GLU A 120 -1.83 12.01 9.49
C GLU A 120 -0.53 11.75 10.25
N THR A 121 -0.52 10.76 11.15
CA THR A 121 0.66 10.37 11.90
C THR A 121 1.79 9.93 10.97
N CYS A 122 1.51 9.08 9.96
CA CYS A 122 2.50 8.64 8.99
C CYS A 122 3.14 9.80 8.25
N LYS A 123 2.34 10.73 7.73
CA LYS A 123 2.86 11.92 7.04
C LYS A 123 3.79 12.78 7.92
N ARG A 124 3.55 12.79 9.23
CA ARG A 124 4.34 13.57 10.19
C ARG A 124 5.64 12.88 10.58
N VAL A 125 5.60 11.56 10.87
CA VAL A 125 6.74 10.86 11.50
C VAL A 125 7.51 9.93 10.55
N ALA A 126 6.92 9.56 9.41
CA ALA A 126 7.49 8.66 8.41
C ALA A 126 7.19 9.16 6.97
N PRO A 127 7.64 10.37 6.60
CA PRO A 127 7.23 11.05 5.36
C PRO A 127 7.77 10.41 4.07
N LYS A 128 8.66 9.42 4.16
CA LYS A 128 9.14 8.68 2.98
C LYS A 128 8.25 7.52 2.59
N LEU A 129 7.32 7.11 3.47
CA LEU A 129 6.36 6.06 3.15
C LEU A 129 5.27 6.58 2.22
N GLU A 130 5.06 5.91 1.10
CA GLU A 130 3.86 6.12 0.29
C GLU A 130 2.61 5.74 1.09
N VAL A 131 1.56 6.55 1.03
CA VAL A 131 0.29 6.28 1.71
C VAL A 131 -0.75 5.81 0.71
N HIS A 132 -1.15 4.55 0.81
CA HIS A 132 -2.17 3.92 -0.03
C HIS A 132 -3.46 3.72 0.75
N LEU A 133 -4.57 4.26 0.26
CA LEU A 133 -5.85 4.12 0.91
C LEU A 133 -6.43 2.72 0.69
N SER A 134 -6.80 2.06 1.80
CA SER A 134 -7.40 0.74 1.78
C SER A 134 -8.80 0.73 1.18
N THR A 135 -9.20 -0.38 0.57
CA THR A 135 -10.57 -0.66 0.11
C THR A 135 -11.62 -0.54 1.22
N GLN A 136 -11.22 -0.59 2.49
CA GLN A 136 -12.12 -0.40 3.64
C GLN A 136 -12.79 0.97 3.66
N GLN A 137 -12.21 1.98 2.99
CA GLN A 137 -12.81 3.29 2.82
C GLN A 137 -13.92 3.32 1.75
N SER A 138 -14.18 2.17 1.09
CA SER A 138 -15.32 1.97 0.18
C SER A 138 -15.46 3.05 -0.91
N LEU A 139 -14.33 3.47 -1.50
CA LEU A 139 -14.34 4.46 -2.57
C LEU A 139 -14.91 3.87 -3.85
N SER A 140 -16.07 4.38 -4.29
CA SER A 140 -16.80 3.88 -5.47
C SER A 140 -17.00 4.94 -6.55
N ASN A 141 -16.52 6.18 -6.36
CA ASN A 141 -16.72 7.27 -7.33
C ASN A 141 -15.48 8.18 -7.41
N TRP A 142 -15.38 8.88 -8.55
CA TRP A 142 -14.23 9.74 -8.86
C TRP A 142 -14.07 10.92 -7.89
N LYS A 143 -15.16 11.42 -7.30
CA LYS A 143 -15.11 12.57 -6.38
C LYS A 143 -14.47 12.19 -5.05
N ALA A 144 -14.78 11.01 -4.54
CA ALA A 144 -14.12 10.46 -3.35
C ALA A 144 -12.62 10.22 -3.60
N VAL A 145 -12.24 9.71 -4.78
CA VAL A 145 -10.82 9.57 -5.18
C VAL A 145 -10.12 10.92 -5.26
N GLN A 146 -10.78 11.93 -5.82
CA GLN A 146 -10.24 13.30 -5.91
C GLN A 146 -9.98 13.88 -4.52
N PHE A 147 -10.92 13.73 -3.58
CA PHE A 147 -10.76 14.18 -2.21
C PHE A 147 -9.46 13.64 -1.58
N TRP A 148 -9.24 12.33 -1.63
CA TRP A 148 -8.06 11.72 -1.06
C TRP A 148 -6.75 12.08 -1.79
N LYS A 149 -6.84 12.35 -3.11
CA LYS A 149 -5.71 12.88 -3.86
C LYS A 149 -5.35 14.29 -3.38
N GLU A 150 -6.33 15.15 -3.12
CA GLU A 150 -6.14 16.50 -2.56
C GLU A 150 -5.56 16.44 -1.16
N GLU A 151 -5.92 15.40 -0.39
CA GLU A 151 -5.29 15.07 0.89
C GLU A 151 -3.86 14.51 0.76
N GLY A 152 -3.33 14.38 -0.46
CA GLY A 152 -1.93 13.99 -0.71
C GLY A 152 -1.65 12.50 -0.64
N LEU A 153 -2.64 11.63 -0.92
CA LEU A 153 -2.41 10.20 -1.02
C LEU A 153 -1.96 9.80 -2.42
N GLU A 154 -0.98 8.91 -2.50
CA GLU A 154 -0.38 8.45 -3.76
C GLU A 154 -1.23 7.42 -4.48
N ARG A 155 -2.02 6.63 -3.72
CA ARG A 155 -2.83 5.55 -4.28
C ARG A 155 -4.11 5.32 -3.47
N VAL A 156 -5.16 4.90 -4.17
CA VAL A 156 -6.40 4.42 -3.55
C VAL A 156 -6.74 3.03 -4.09
N VAL A 157 -7.22 2.15 -3.21
CA VAL A 157 -7.79 0.86 -3.59
C VAL A 157 -9.30 1.02 -3.64
N LEU A 158 -9.87 0.95 -4.84
CA LEU A 158 -11.31 1.14 -5.05
C LEU A 158 -12.13 0.04 -4.39
N ALA A 159 -13.39 0.36 -4.09
CA ALA A 159 -14.37 -0.63 -3.65
C ALA A 159 -14.58 -1.70 -4.72
N ARG A 160 -14.85 -2.95 -4.28
CA ARG A 160 -14.99 -4.10 -5.19
C ARG A 160 -16.18 -4.00 -6.12
N GLU A 161 -17.23 -3.27 -5.72
CA GLU A 161 -18.44 -2.97 -6.48
C GLU A 161 -18.26 -1.87 -7.54
N THR A 162 -17.09 -1.25 -7.62
CA THR A 162 -16.81 -0.21 -8.61
C THR A 162 -16.72 -0.85 -10.00
N SER A 163 -17.57 -0.39 -10.93
CA SER A 163 -17.51 -0.86 -12.31
C SER A 163 -16.38 -0.18 -13.10
N ALA A 164 -15.86 -0.86 -14.09
CA ALA A 164 -14.84 -0.34 -15.01
C ALA A 164 -15.43 0.44 -16.20
N LEU A 165 -16.75 0.73 -16.18
CA LEU A 165 -17.49 1.44 -17.22
C LEU A 165 -17.44 2.93 -17.04
#